data_bea066c46cc03d0c61c4a5aa03d55bae
#
_entry.id   bea066c46cc03d0c61c4a5aa03d55bae
#
_cell.length_a   1.000
_cell.length_b   1.000
_cell.length_c   1.000
_cell.angle_alpha   90.00
_cell.angle_beta   90.00
_cell.angle_gamma   90.00
#
_symmetry.space_group_name_H-M   'P 1'
#
loop_
_entity.id
_entity.type
_entity.pdbx_description
1 polymer ?
#
loop_
_entity_poly.entity_id
_entity_poly.type
_entity_poly.pdbx_seq_one_letter_code
_entity_poly.pdbx_strand_id
1 'polypeptide(L)'
;LTCEIRTYPYENSRAFHVCSFEPKYQIDSNSWKVRSLAEMINENALGEYRKGKYDLYTKVEEDIKIERRRIVNKERETGIFGGTVRKKDGYTLTLSNKSDKAKDIKITERIPTSTTEEIKSKLLSVNSKKKVSYKILKEGQIEMYVSLAPNETEKIEILFEISHDKDLQVDY
;
A
#
# COMPACT_ATOMS: atom_id res chain seq x y z
N LEU A 1 -3.45 -22.58 -2.78
CA LEU A 1 -3.96 -21.36 -3.39
C LEU A 1 -4.66 -20.51 -2.34
N THR A 2 -4.20 -19.28 -2.13
CA THR A 2 -4.80 -18.30 -1.21
C THR A 2 -5.17 -17.07 -2.01
N CYS A 3 -6.42 -16.62 -1.94
CA CYS A 3 -6.88 -15.43 -2.65
C CYS A 3 -7.29 -14.34 -1.65
N GLU A 4 -6.91 -13.11 -1.92
CA GLU A 4 -7.22 -11.94 -1.08
C GLU A 4 -7.38 -10.68 -1.95
N ILE A 5 -8.04 -9.66 -1.42
CA ILE A 5 -8.09 -8.35 -2.07
C ILE A 5 -6.87 -7.56 -1.64
N ARG A 6 -6.08 -7.09 -2.60
CA ARG A 6 -4.88 -6.26 -2.36
C ARG A 6 -4.98 -4.92 -3.05
N THR A 7 -4.34 -3.93 -2.45
CA THR A 7 -4.16 -2.61 -3.04
C THR A 7 -2.79 -2.03 -2.71
N TYR A 8 -2.29 -1.19 -3.61
CA TYR A 8 -0.99 -0.52 -3.55
C TYR A 8 -1.21 0.98 -3.81
N PRO A 9 -1.76 1.75 -2.83
CA PRO A 9 -2.21 3.13 -3.07
C PRO A 9 -1.11 4.08 -3.53
N TYR A 10 0.14 3.78 -3.22
CA TYR A 10 1.31 4.55 -3.69
C TYR A 10 1.60 4.37 -5.20
N GLU A 11 1.07 3.29 -5.83
CA GLU A 11 1.23 3.03 -7.27
C GLU A 11 -0.02 3.44 -8.05
N ASN A 12 -1.22 3.05 -7.54
CA ASN A 12 -2.50 3.33 -8.22
C ASN A 12 -3.67 3.25 -7.23
N SER A 13 -4.82 3.75 -7.66
CA SER A 13 -6.06 3.81 -6.86
C SER A 13 -6.98 2.60 -7.05
N ARG A 14 -6.44 1.43 -7.40
CA ARG A 14 -7.22 0.22 -7.65
C ARG A 14 -6.98 -0.84 -6.57
N ALA A 15 -7.99 -1.67 -6.36
CA ALA A 15 -7.87 -2.92 -5.62
C ALA A 15 -7.98 -4.11 -6.59
N PHE A 16 -7.31 -5.19 -6.26
CA PHE A 16 -7.21 -6.37 -7.12
C PHE A 16 -7.51 -7.63 -6.32
N HIS A 17 -8.21 -8.58 -6.93
CA HIS A 17 -8.22 -9.95 -6.45
C HIS A 17 -6.90 -10.62 -6.85
N VAL A 18 -6.12 -11.00 -5.86
CA VAL A 18 -4.82 -11.63 -6.05
C VAL A 18 -4.85 -13.03 -5.47
N CYS A 19 -4.55 -14.02 -6.30
CA CYS A 19 -4.44 -15.41 -5.87
C CYS A 19 -2.98 -15.84 -5.86
N SER A 20 -2.50 -16.27 -4.70
CA SER A 20 -1.10 -16.65 -4.49
C SER A 20 -0.95 -18.15 -4.35
N PHE A 21 0.10 -18.70 -4.95
CA PHE A 21 0.46 -20.10 -4.84
C PHE A 21 1.98 -20.30 -4.97
N GLU A 22 2.45 -21.45 -4.51
CA GLU A 22 3.85 -21.84 -4.65
C GLU A 22 3.94 -22.86 -5.79
N PRO A 23 4.41 -22.47 -6.97
CA PRO A 23 4.54 -23.38 -8.10
C PRO A 23 5.73 -24.32 -7.87
N LYS A 24 5.61 -25.56 -8.35
CA LYS A 24 6.68 -26.58 -8.27
C LYS A 24 7.94 -26.15 -9.02
N TYR A 25 7.77 -25.32 -10.08
CA TYR A 25 8.84 -24.79 -10.90
C TYR A 25 8.64 -23.27 -11.07
N GLN A 26 9.74 -22.57 -11.35
CA GLN A 26 9.65 -21.14 -11.69
C GLN A 26 8.76 -20.94 -12.92
N ILE A 27 7.92 -19.92 -12.84
CA ILE A 27 7.01 -19.53 -13.92
C ILE A 27 7.51 -18.22 -14.50
N ASP A 28 7.89 -18.25 -15.77
CA ASP A 28 8.43 -17.06 -16.47
C ASP A 28 7.31 -16.23 -17.15
N SER A 29 6.09 -16.81 -17.31
CA SER A 29 4.97 -16.09 -17.87
C SER A 29 4.43 -15.06 -16.87
N ASN A 30 4.17 -13.85 -17.35
CA ASN A 30 3.54 -12.77 -16.59
C ASN A 30 2.13 -12.42 -17.09
N SER A 31 1.62 -13.13 -18.10
CA SER A 31 0.29 -12.91 -18.70
C SER A 31 -0.51 -14.21 -18.75
N TRP A 32 -1.75 -14.16 -18.28
CA TRP A 32 -2.60 -15.33 -18.08
C TRP A 32 -4.02 -15.10 -18.56
N LYS A 33 -4.66 -16.18 -19.00
CA LYS A 33 -6.11 -16.25 -19.17
C LYS A 33 -6.72 -16.93 -17.94
N VAL A 34 -7.53 -16.20 -17.19
CA VAL A 34 -8.20 -16.72 -15.98
C VAL A 34 -9.63 -17.07 -16.32
N ARG A 35 -10.01 -18.32 -16.00
CA ARG A 35 -11.37 -18.85 -16.15
C ARG A 35 -11.88 -19.41 -14.84
N SER A 36 -13.17 -19.30 -14.60
CA SER A 36 -13.86 -19.96 -13.51
C SER A 36 -15.11 -20.65 -14.06
N LEU A 37 -15.26 -21.95 -13.80
CA LEU A 37 -16.40 -22.74 -14.26
C LEU A 37 -16.74 -22.52 -15.75
N ALA A 38 -15.73 -22.51 -16.61
CA ALA A 38 -15.80 -22.24 -18.04
C ALA A 38 -16.11 -20.76 -18.45
N GLU A 39 -16.40 -19.88 -17.51
CA GLU A 39 -16.53 -18.46 -17.81
C GLU A 39 -15.16 -17.76 -17.84
N MET A 40 -14.97 -16.89 -18.84
CA MET A 40 -13.77 -16.06 -18.89
C MET A 40 -13.90 -14.93 -17.87
N ILE A 41 -12.97 -14.88 -16.90
CA ILE A 41 -12.91 -13.81 -15.90
C ILE A 41 -11.98 -12.68 -16.37
N ASN A 42 -10.82 -13.04 -16.93
CA ASN A 42 -9.82 -12.08 -17.40
C ASN A 42 -8.94 -12.74 -18.47
N GLU A 43 -8.88 -12.14 -19.65
CA GLU A 43 -8.05 -12.61 -20.76
C GLU A 43 -6.58 -12.19 -20.65
N ASN A 44 -6.32 -11.11 -19.88
CA ASN A 44 -5.00 -10.49 -19.74
C ASN A 44 -4.64 -10.28 -18.25
N ALA A 45 -4.85 -11.31 -17.42
CA ALA A 45 -4.45 -11.27 -16.03
C ALA A 45 -2.92 -11.21 -15.92
N LEU A 46 -2.42 -10.32 -15.08
CA LEU A 46 -1.00 -10.21 -14.81
C LEU A 46 -0.60 -11.16 -13.69
N GLY A 47 0.61 -11.66 -13.78
CA GLY A 47 1.19 -12.52 -12.75
C GLY A 47 2.63 -12.12 -12.45
N GLU A 48 3.06 -12.37 -11.23
CA GLU A 48 4.39 -12.04 -10.76
C GLU A 48 4.98 -13.15 -9.89
N TYR A 49 6.18 -13.60 -10.25
CA TYR A 49 6.92 -14.57 -9.46
C TYR A 49 7.95 -13.88 -8.58
N ARG A 50 7.81 -14.04 -7.27
CA ARG A 50 8.76 -13.50 -6.28
C ARG A 50 9.09 -14.54 -5.21
N LYS A 51 10.35 -14.86 -5.03
CA LYS A 51 10.87 -15.67 -3.93
C LYS A 51 10.14 -17.01 -3.74
N GLY A 52 9.90 -17.74 -4.82
CA GLY A 52 9.26 -19.05 -4.79
C GLY A 52 7.72 -18.99 -4.80
N LYS A 53 7.12 -17.81 -4.76
CA LYS A 53 5.68 -17.59 -4.76
C LYS A 53 5.23 -16.88 -6.02
N TYR A 54 4.10 -17.27 -6.56
CA TYR A 54 3.48 -16.63 -7.71
C TYR A 54 2.21 -15.93 -7.26
N ASP A 55 2.10 -14.65 -7.57
CA ASP A 55 0.93 -13.81 -7.34
C ASP A 55 0.24 -13.55 -8.69
N LEU A 56 -1.03 -13.99 -8.81
CA LEU A 56 -1.84 -13.82 -10.00
C LEU A 56 -2.95 -12.80 -9.74
N TYR A 57 -2.94 -11.68 -10.47
CA TYR A 57 -3.94 -10.62 -10.40
C TYR A 57 -5.13 -11.00 -11.29
N THR A 58 -6.12 -11.64 -10.71
CA THR A 58 -7.20 -12.27 -11.47
C THR A 58 -8.19 -11.26 -12.04
N LYS A 59 -8.54 -10.23 -11.27
CA LYS A 59 -9.44 -9.13 -11.69
C LYS A 59 -9.30 -7.91 -10.80
N VAL A 60 -9.81 -6.76 -11.29
CA VAL A 60 -10.00 -5.56 -10.48
C VAL A 60 -11.22 -5.75 -9.56
N GLU A 61 -11.12 -5.26 -8.32
CA GLU A 61 -12.25 -5.17 -7.38
C GLU A 61 -12.91 -3.80 -7.54
N GLU A 62 -13.96 -3.75 -8.35
CA GLU A 62 -14.62 -2.51 -8.75
C GLU A 62 -15.40 -1.84 -7.61
N ASP A 63 -15.83 -2.60 -6.61
CA ASP A 63 -16.59 -2.08 -5.48
C ASP A 63 -15.73 -1.35 -4.44
N ILE A 64 -14.42 -1.52 -4.48
CA ILE A 64 -13.50 -0.83 -3.60
C ILE A 64 -12.97 0.42 -4.27
N LYS A 65 -13.30 1.58 -3.70
CA LYS A 65 -12.75 2.88 -4.12
C LYS A 65 -11.67 3.31 -3.15
N ILE A 66 -10.55 3.77 -3.71
CA ILE A 66 -9.36 4.15 -2.95
C ILE A 66 -8.94 5.55 -3.37
N GLU A 67 -8.71 6.39 -2.39
CA GLU A 67 -8.15 7.72 -2.59
C GLU A 67 -6.95 7.90 -1.66
N ARG A 68 -5.83 8.37 -2.21
CA ARG A 68 -4.62 8.72 -1.50
C ARG A 68 -4.36 10.20 -1.65
N ARG A 69 -4.33 10.91 -0.52
CA ARG A 69 -4.03 12.35 -0.49
C ARG A 69 -2.87 12.62 0.45
N ARG A 70 -1.97 13.50 0.02
CA ARG A 70 -0.92 14.02 0.90
C ARG A 70 -1.52 14.94 1.95
N ILE A 71 -1.07 14.79 3.20
CA ILE A 71 -1.44 15.71 4.28
C ILE A 71 -0.54 16.94 4.15
N VAL A 72 -1.15 18.07 3.83
CA VAL A 72 -0.44 19.35 3.78
C VAL A 72 -0.47 19.95 5.17
N ASN A 73 0.50 19.66 6.01
CA ASN A 73 0.69 20.36 7.28
C ASN A 73 1.28 21.75 6.99
N LYS A 74 0.53 22.80 7.35
CA LYS A 74 1.01 24.19 7.30
C LYS A 74 2.10 24.49 8.33
N GLU A 75 2.20 23.67 9.36
CA GLU A 75 3.22 23.77 10.40
C GLU A 75 4.38 22.84 10.06
N ARG A 76 5.30 23.38 9.27
CA ARG A 76 6.63 22.79 9.14
C ARG A 76 7.36 23.03 10.46
N GLU A 77 7.30 22.08 11.37
CA GLU A 77 8.22 22.07 12.50
C GLU A 77 9.64 21.83 11.97
N THR A 78 10.28 22.88 11.56
CA THR A 78 11.72 22.87 11.30
C THR A 78 12.40 23.01 12.65
N GLY A 79 12.54 21.90 13.36
CA GLY A 79 13.39 21.87 14.55
C GLY A 79 14.83 21.83 14.13
N ILE A 80 15.53 22.98 14.21
CA ILE A 80 16.98 23.01 14.04
C ILE A 80 17.60 22.71 15.40
N PHE A 81 17.91 21.43 15.62
CA PHE A 81 18.75 21.00 16.73
C PHE A 81 20.03 20.41 16.16
N GLY A 82 21.18 21.04 16.45
CA GLY A 82 22.50 20.49 16.11
C GLY A 82 22.77 20.28 14.61
N GLY A 83 22.21 21.12 13.70
CA GLY A 83 22.47 21.03 12.26
C GLY A 83 21.57 20.05 11.51
N THR A 84 20.62 19.38 12.16
CA THR A 84 19.66 18.44 11.51
C THR A 84 18.31 19.10 11.30
N VAL A 85 17.80 19.04 10.08
CA VAL A 85 16.42 19.42 9.73
C VAL A 85 15.52 18.19 9.88
N ARG A 86 14.37 18.36 10.54
CA ARG A 86 13.33 17.33 10.66
C ARG A 86 12.04 17.86 10.06
N LYS A 87 11.42 17.08 9.19
CA LYS A 87 10.17 17.44 8.53
C LYS A 87 9.17 16.32 8.68
N LYS A 88 8.02 16.63 9.27
CA LYS A 88 6.88 15.71 9.35
C LYS A 88 6.02 15.85 8.11
N ASP A 89 5.58 14.72 7.56
CA ASP A 89 4.70 14.63 6.42
C ASP A 89 3.78 13.40 6.55
N GLY A 90 2.84 13.23 5.64
CA GLY A 90 1.95 12.09 5.72
C GLY A 90 0.99 11.96 4.55
N TYR A 91 0.23 10.87 4.61
CA TYR A 91 -0.83 10.57 3.65
C TYR A 91 -2.11 10.16 4.37
N THR A 92 -3.24 10.55 3.80
CA THR A 92 -4.55 10.01 4.16
C THR A 92 -4.98 9.05 3.06
N LEU A 93 -5.26 7.81 3.44
CA LEU A 93 -5.91 6.83 2.59
C LEU A 93 -7.40 6.80 2.95
N THR A 94 -8.26 6.95 1.96
CA THR A 94 -9.71 6.78 2.11
C THR A 94 -10.12 5.56 1.31
N LEU A 95 -10.62 4.53 1.99
CA LEU A 95 -11.11 3.30 1.37
C LEU A 95 -12.62 3.22 1.55
N SER A 96 -13.36 3.00 0.47
CA SER A 96 -14.82 2.86 0.51
C SER A 96 -15.22 1.54 -0.13
N ASN A 97 -15.98 0.74 0.61
CA ASN A 97 -16.65 -0.45 0.09
C ASN A 97 -18.04 -0.04 -0.41
N LYS A 98 -18.30 -0.18 -1.71
CA LYS A 98 -19.57 0.17 -2.34
C LYS A 98 -20.51 -1.03 -2.53
N SER A 99 -20.09 -2.22 -2.08
CA SER A 99 -20.88 -3.43 -2.18
C SER A 99 -21.77 -3.66 -0.94
N ASP A 100 -22.67 -4.61 -1.07
CA ASP A 100 -23.55 -5.12 -0.02
C ASP A 100 -22.90 -6.21 0.87
N LYS A 101 -21.62 -6.51 0.64
CA LYS A 101 -20.84 -7.53 1.36
C LYS A 101 -19.64 -6.94 2.05
N ALA A 102 -19.29 -7.48 3.20
CA ALA A 102 -18.03 -7.12 3.86
C ALA A 102 -16.83 -7.56 3.02
N LYS A 103 -15.77 -6.76 3.05
CA LYS A 103 -14.52 -7.00 2.30
C LYS A 103 -13.31 -6.85 3.22
N ASP A 104 -12.43 -7.85 3.20
CA ASP A 104 -11.12 -7.80 3.85
C ASP A 104 -10.09 -7.39 2.81
N ILE A 105 -9.33 -6.35 3.12
CA ILE A 105 -8.39 -5.72 2.19
C ILE A 105 -7.01 -5.68 2.80
N LYS A 106 -6.05 -6.20 2.07
CA LYS A 106 -4.63 -6.03 2.35
C LYS A 106 -4.11 -4.81 1.61
N ILE A 107 -3.57 -3.86 2.34
CA ILE A 107 -3.03 -2.62 1.82
C ILE A 107 -1.51 -2.67 1.97
N THR A 108 -0.78 -2.42 0.90
CA THR A 108 0.65 -2.16 0.96
C THR A 108 0.87 -0.70 0.60
N GLU A 109 1.33 0.09 1.56
CA GLU A 109 1.67 1.50 1.39
C GLU A 109 3.18 1.69 1.55
N ARG A 110 3.68 2.84 1.17
CA ARG A 110 5.11 3.16 1.24
C ARG A 110 5.35 4.57 1.72
N ILE A 111 6.23 4.72 2.71
CA ILE A 111 6.82 6.01 3.07
C ILE A 111 8.11 6.23 2.26
N PRO A 112 8.52 7.47 2.00
CA PRO A 112 9.79 7.74 1.34
C PRO A 112 10.96 7.08 2.06
N THR A 113 11.91 6.56 1.29
CA THR A 113 13.16 6.00 1.80
C THR A 113 14.34 6.61 1.04
N SER A 114 15.49 6.63 1.66
CA SER A 114 16.74 7.04 1.04
C SER A 114 17.72 5.87 0.99
N THR A 115 18.58 5.87 -0.01
CA THR A 115 19.72 4.96 -0.14
C THR A 115 20.98 5.52 0.54
N THR A 116 20.95 6.79 0.98
CA THR A 116 22.06 7.45 1.68
C THR A 116 21.79 7.48 3.19
N GLU A 117 22.84 7.39 4.01
CA GLU A 117 22.74 7.47 5.47
C GLU A 117 22.43 8.89 5.96
N GLU A 118 22.62 9.90 5.11
CA GLU A 118 22.41 11.31 5.41
C GLU A 118 20.92 11.69 5.48
N ILE A 119 20.04 10.91 4.82
CA ILE A 119 18.60 11.13 4.84
C ILE A 119 17.94 9.94 5.53
N LYS A 120 17.25 10.19 6.63
CA LYS A 120 16.54 9.16 7.39
C LYS A 120 15.04 9.39 7.32
N SER A 121 14.31 8.33 7.08
CA SER A 121 12.84 8.32 7.13
C SER A 121 12.36 7.39 8.24
N LYS A 122 11.37 7.85 9.01
CA LYS A 122 10.80 7.11 10.13
C LYS A 122 9.29 7.21 10.13
N LEU A 123 8.60 6.07 10.17
CA LEU A 123 7.16 6.03 10.43
C LEU A 123 6.89 6.54 11.86
N LEU A 124 5.99 7.50 11.99
CA LEU A 124 5.56 8.05 13.28
C LEU A 124 4.29 7.38 13.78
N SER A 125 3.27 7.27 12.92
CA SER A 125 2.00 6.65 13.30
C SER A 125 1.19 6.17 12.10
N VAL A 126 0.31 5.21 12.37
CA VAL A 126 -0.78 4.79 11.50
C VAL A 126 -2.05 4.91 12.33
N ASN A 127 -2.91 5.85 12.00
CA ASN A 127 -4.12 6.18 12.75
C ASN A 127 -5.36 5.92 11.90
N SER A 128 -6.40 5.35 12.52
CA SER A 128 -7.71 5.16 11.89
C SER A 128 -8.79 5.06 12.98
N LYS A 129 -10.06 5.20 12.61
CA LYS A 129 -11.17 5.03 13.55
C LYS A 129 -11.23 3.59 14.07
N LYS A 130 -11.04 2.62 13.20
CA LYS A 130 -10.88 1.21 13.57
C LYS A 130 -9.42 0.93 13.88
N LYS A 131 -9.18 0.00 14.79
CA LYS A 131 -7.81 -0.48 15.04
C LYS A 131 -7.32 -1.26 13.82
N VAL A 132 -6.47 -0.64 13.01
CA VAL A 132 -5.82 -1.27 11.88
C VAL A 132 -4.55 -1.99 12.37
N SER A 133 -4.43 -3.27 12.08
CA SER A 133 -3.18 -3.98 12.29
C SER A 133 -2.21 -3.66 11.16
N TYR A 134 -0.96 -3.35 11.50
CA TYR A 134 0.06 -3.10 10.49
C TYR A 134 1.41 -3.68 10.90
N LYS A 135 2.25 -3.90 9.91
CA LYS A 135 3.68 -4.20 10.11
C LYS A 135 4.53 -3.42 9.11
N ILE A 136 5.71 -3.04 9.57
CA ILE A 136 6.72 -2.37 8.75
C ILE A 136 7.56 -3.43 8.07
N LEU A 137 7.68 -3.33 6.76
CA LEU A 137 8.53 -4.17 5.94
C LEU A 137 9.82 -3.41 5.55
N LYS A 138 10.66 -4.03 4.74
CA LYS A 138 11.86 -3.39 4.20
C LYS A 138 11.48 -2.24 3.22
N GLU A 139 12.42 -1.34 2.99
CA GLU A 139 12.28 -0.25 1.99
C GLU A 139 11.06 0.66 2.23
N GLY A 140 10.73 0.93 3.50
CA GLY A 140 9.64 1.83 3.88
C GLY A 140 8.23 1.31 3.58
N GLN A 141 8.08 0.06 3.20
CA GLN A 141 6.76 -0.54 2.98
C GLN A 141 6.03 -0.78 4.30
N ILE A 142 4.73 -0.52 4.29
CA ILE A 142 3.81 -0.73 5.42
C ILE A 142 2.68 -1.62 4.91
N GLU A 143 2.58 -2.80 5.47
CA GLU A 143 1.49 -3.74 5.19
C GLU A 143 0.41 -3.58 6.25
N MET A 144 -0.84 -3.35 5.82
CA MET A 144 -2.00 -3.14 6.68
C MET A 144 -3.15 -4.05 6.28
N TYR A 145 -4.00 -4.39 7.25
CA TYR A 145 -5.21 -5.20 7.03
C TYR A 145 -6.43 -4.45 7.55
N VAL A 146 -7.43 -4.29 6.70
CA VAL A 146 -8.66 -3.55 6.98
C VAL A 146 -9.87 -4.37 6.55
N SER A 147 -10.86 -4.50 7.45
CA SER A 147 -12.17 -5.04 7.13
C SER A 147 -13.17 -3.91 6.98
N LEU A 148 -13.81 -3.82 5.83
CA LEU A 148 -14.86 -2.85 5.55
C LEU A 148 -16.22 -3.56 5.49
N ALA A 149 -17.16 -3.12 6.32
CA ALA A 149 -18.56 -3.54 6.23
C ALA A 149 -19.21 -3.05 4.92
N PRO A 150 -20.38 -3.55 4.55
CA PRO A 150 -21.15 -3.03 3.42
C PRO A 150 -21.32 -1.50 3.49
N ASN A 151 -21.07 -0.82 2.37
CA ASN A 151 -21.19 0.64 2.26
C ASN A 151 -20.35 1.47 3.24
N GLU A 152 -19.34 0.87 3.85
CA GLU A 152 -18.47 1.54 4.80
C GLU A 152 -17.34 2.30 4.12
N THR A 153 -16.95 3.41 4.75
CA THR A 153 -15.75 4.18 4.39
C THR A 153 -14.85 4.31 5.61
N GLU A 154 -13.60 3.95 5.46
CA GLU A 154 -12.56 4.09 6.47
C GLU A 154 -11.47 5.05 5.99
N LYS A 155 -10.95 5.87 6.92
CA LYS A 155 -9.81 6.74 6.69
C LYS A 155 -8.64 6.28 7.54
N ILE A 156 -7.48 6.13 6.90
CA ILE A 156 -6.22 5.77 7.54
C ILE A 156 -5.24 6.92 7.31
N GLU A 157 -4.73 7.47 8.39
CA GLU A 157 -3.71 8.51 8.36
C GLU A 157 -2.35 7.89 8.65
N ILE A 158 -1.37 8.11 7.77
CA ILE A 158 0.00 7.62 7.89
C ILE A 158 0.91 8.83 8.01
N LEU A 159 1.57 8.97 9.15
CA LEU A 159 2.51 10.06 9.42
C LEU A 159 3.93 9.53 9.49
N PHE A 160 4.86 10.27 8.90
CA PHE A 160 6.28 9.96 8.92
C PHE A 160 7.12 11.23 9.09
N GLU A 161 8.35 11.04 9.51
CA GLU A 161 9.36 12.11 9.63
C GLU A 161 10.51 11.81 8.68
N ILE A 162 10.97 12.85 7.98
CA ILE A 162 12.23 12.83 7.24
C ILE A 162 13.20 13.75 7.94
N SER A 163 14.41 13.26 8.18
CA SER A 163 15.49 14.04 8.78
C SER A 163 16.74 13.98 7.93
N HIS A 164 17.41 15.13 7.77
CA HIS A 164 18.64 15.28 7.00
C HIS A 164 19.50 16.41 7.55
N ASP A 165 20.75 16.50 7.13
CA ASP A 165 21.60 17.62 7.43
C ASP A 165 21.01 18.91 6.84
N LYS A 166 21.15 20.04 7.53
CA LYS A 166 20.64 21.36 7.10
C LYS A 166 21.25 21.84 5.77
N ASP A 167 22.46 21.37 5.44
CA ASP A 167 23.19 21.77 4.24
C ASP A 167 22.80 20.91 3.01
N LEU A 168 21.94 19.90 3.20
CA LEU A 168 21.36 19.09 2.13
C LEU A 168 20.03 19.68 1.63
N GLN A 169 19.91 19.84 0.32
CA GLN A 169 18.65 20.17 -0.33
C GLN A 169 17.93 18.88 -0.72
N VAL A 170 16.77 18.60 -0.13
CA VAL A 170 16.01 17.36 -0.34
C VAL A 170 14.64 17.71 -0.90
N ASP A 171 14.38 17.23 -2.13
CA ASP A 171 13.07 17.27 -2.79
C ASP A 171 12.40 15.89 -2.76
N TYR A 172 11.11 15.82 -2.35
CA TYR A 172 10.31 14.57 -2.30
C TYR A 172 8.79 14.80 -2.38
#